data_bba51b78c84463cd8bc0832a5bde3455
#
_entry.id   bba51b78c84463cd8bc0832a5bde3455
#
_cell.length_a   1.000
_cell.length_b   1.000
_cell.length_c   1.000
_cell.angle_alpha   90.00
_cell.angle_beta   90.00
_cell.angle_gamma   90.00
#
_symmetry.space_group_name_H-M   'P 1'
#
loop_
_entity.id
_entity.type
_entity.pdbx_description
1 polymer ?
#
loop_
_entity_poly.entity_id
_entity_poly.type
_entity_poly.pdbx_seq_one_letter_code
_entity_poly.pdbx_strand_id
1 'polypeptide(L)'
;MNNRKTPTPLRIALLSPRGPLYRHRTGLMKKSLRYQPLTLTTLASLVPEELRAEVVLFDEGFEEIPGDLQADLVGISAITGTATRAYELADQFRRRGIPVVLGGVHPTLMPEEAAEHADAVVTGYAERSWPQLLRDFAAGRMQPRYRQEDDFSLAGSRPARRDMLSAGRYKAFHTIEATRGCTHQCEFCVVPTAWGGHFKRPVAEIVDEIRQMGARRLLFL
;
A
#
# COMPACT_ATOMS: atom_id res chain seq x y z
N MET A 1 -36.93 -23.02 6.60
CA MET A 1 -35.46 -23.14 6.59
C MET A 1 -34.88 -21.95 5.85
N ASN A 2 -34.41 -20.96 6.58
CA ASN A 2 -33.88 -19.73 6.01
C ASN A 2 -32.46 -19.97 5.50
N ASN A 3 -32.33 -20.13 4.20
CA ASN A 3 -31.03 -20.29 3.52
C ASN A 3 -30.33 -18.89 3.50
N ARG A 4 -29.69 -18.51 4.61
CA ARG A 4 -28.81 -17.33 4.64
C ARG A 4 -27.63 -17.66 3.75
N LYS A 5 -27.65 -17.19 2.51
CA LYS A 5 -26.46 -17.15 1.65
C LYS A 5 -25.36 -16.47 2.47
N THR A 6 -24.28 -17.17 2.73
CA THR A 6 -23.08 -16.57 3.31
C THR A 6 -22.71 -15.40 2.41
N PRO A 7 -22.57 -14.17 2.93
CA PRO A 7 -22.20 -13.05 2.08
C PRO A 7 -20.84 -13.35 1.44
N THR A 8 -20.75 -13.13 0.15
CA THR A 8 -19.49 -13.28 -0.59
C THR A 8 -18.43 -12.38 0.07
N PRO A 9 -17.22 -12.89 0.37
CA PRO A 9 -16.19 -12.08 0.99
C PRO A 9 -15.84 -10.89 0.10
N LEU A 10 -15.63 -9.73 0.71
CA LEU A 10 -15.19 -8.51 0.04
C LEU A 10 -13.82 -8.75 -0.61
N ARG A 11 -13.67 -8.45 -1.90
CA ARG A 11 -12.42 -8.61 -2.64
C ARG A 11 -11.71 -7.28 -2.79
N ILE A 12 -10.52 -7.17 -2.22
CA ILE A 12 -9.69 -5.97 -2.26
C ILE A 12 -8.42 -6.27 -3.06
N ALA A 13 -8.16 -5.50 -4.11
CA ALA A 13 -6.90 -5.56 -4.84
C ALA A 13 -6.03 -4.37 -4.48
N LEU A 14 -4.78 -4.63 -4.06
CA LEU A 14 -3.79 -3.61 -3.75
C LEU A 14 -2.71 -3.61 -4.83
N LEU A 15 -2.49 -2.45 -5.44
CA LEU A 15 -1.64 -2.32 -6.61
C LEU A 15 -0.48 -1.36 -6.36
N SER A 16 0.71 -1.75 -6.83
CA SER A 16 1.89 -0.90 -6.97
C SER A 16 2.17 -0.69 -8.46
N PRO A 17 1.96 0.52 -9.01
CA PRO A 17 2.17 0.79 -10.43
C PRO A 17 3.65 0.75 -10.79
N ARG A 18 3.95 0.33 -12.03
CA ARG A 18 5.31 0.39 -12.57
C ARG A 18 5.74 1.83 -12.83
N GLY A 19 7.00 2.14 -12.51
CA GLY A 19 7.61 3.41 -12.84
C GLY A 19 8.47 3.36 -14.11
N PRO A 20 8.94 4.52 -14.60
CA PRO A 20 9.81 4.60 -15.78
C PRO A 20 11.12 3.82 -15.61
N LEU A 21 11.62 3.69 -14.39
CA LEU A 21 12.83 2.91 -14.06
C LEU A 21 12.65 1.41 -14.29
N TYR A 22 11.42 0.91 -14.41
CA TYR A 22 11.13 -0.50 -14.68
C TYR A 22 11.04 -0.84 -16.16
N ARG A 23 11.22 0.13 -17.07
CA ARG A 23 11.21 -0.09 -18.54
C ARG A 23 12.34 -1.01 -18.98
N HIS A 24 13.47 -1.02 -18.28
CA HIS A 24 14.61 -1.88 -18.61
C HIS A 24 14.48 -3.26 -17.95
N ARG A 25 13.54 -4.07 -18.44
CA ARG A 25 13.31 -5.44 -17.95
C ARG A 25 14.34 -6.47 -18.44
N THR A 26 15.35 -6.07 -19.21
CA THR A 26 16.34 -6.96 -19.83
C THR A 26 17.73 -6.78 -19.18
N GLY A 27 18.42 -7.90 -18.92
CA GLY A 27 19.81 -7.95 -18.46
C GLY A 27 20.00 -8.49 -17.03
N LEU A 28 21.26 -8.70 -16.66
CA LEU A 28 21.71 -9.22 -15.36
C LEU A 28 21.25 -8.39 -14.15
N MET A 29 20.96 -7.11 -14.35
CA MET A 29 20.50 -6.16 -13.31
C MET A 29 19.02 -6.27 -12.94
N LYS A 30 18.23 -7.06 -13.66
CA LYS A 30 16.77 -7.18 -13.50
C LYS A 30 16.32 -7.53 -12.07
N LYS A 31 17.15 -8.25 -11.32
CA LYS A 31 16.88 -8.67 -9.92
C LYS A 31 17.71 -7.89 -8.89
N SER A 32 18.57 -6.95 -9.31
CA SER A 32 19.64 -6.47 -8.43
C SER A 32 19.24 -5.49 -7.35
N LEU A 33 18.10 -4.80 -7.46
CA LEU A 33 17.70 -3.75 -6.51
C LEU A 33 16.31 -3.93 -5.89
N ARG A 34 15.68 -5.08 -6.08
CA ARG A 34 14.29 -5.28 -5.63
C ARG A 34 14.21 -6.03 -4.32
N TYR A 35 14.09 -5.32 -3.24
CA TYR A 35 13.77 -5.83 -1.93
C TYR A 35 12.23 -5.91 -1.74
N GLN A 36 11.80 -6.66 -0.76
CA GLN A 36 10.37 -6.83 -0.45
C GLN A 36 9.75 -5.46 -0.11
N PRO A 37 8.73 -5.00 -0.87
CA PRO A 37 8.05 -3.75 -0.56
C PRO A 37 7.19 -3.93 0.70
N LEU A 38 7.18 -2.92 1.58
CA LEU A 38 6.34 -2.97 2.78
C LEU A 38 4.97 -2.31 2.56
N THR A 39 4.83 -1.39 1.62
CA THR A 39 3.60 -0.59 1.47
C THR A 39 2.36 -1.45 1.30
N LEU A 40 2.32 -2.32 0.27
CA LEU A 40 1.13 -3.15 0.01
C LEU A 40 0.90 -4.18 1.11
N THR A 41 1.98 -4.78 1.64
CA THR A 41 1.89 -5.78 2.71
C THR A 41 1.47 -5.17 4.05
N THR A 42 1.84 -3.91 4.31
CA THR A 42 1.34 -3.15 5.46
C THR A 42 -0.14 -2.83 5.27
N LEU A 43 -0.56 -2.29 4.11
CA LEU A 43 -1.97 -2.04 3.83
C LEU A 43 -2.83 -3.31 3.96
N ALA A 44 -2.32 -4.45 3.51
CA ALA A 44 -2.98 -5.74 3.68
C ALA A 44 -3.12 -6.14 5.17
N SER A 45 -2.11 -5.86 6.01
CA SER A 45 -2.17 -6.14 7.45
C SER A 45 -3.16 -5.25 8.21
N LEU A 46 -3.48 -4.09 7.65
CA LEU A 46 -4.41 -3.12 8.22
C LEU A 46 -5.87 -3.38 7.85
N VAL A 47 -6.15 -4.35 6.97
CA VAL A 47 -7.53 -4.70 6.63
C VAL A 47 -8.26 -5.23 7.87
N PRO A 48 -9.43 -4.66 8.22
CA PRO A 48 -10.19 -5.10 9.39
C PRO A 48 -10.64 -6.56 9.27
N GLU A 49 -10.37 -7.37 10.29
CA GLU A 49 -10.70 -8.81 10.31
C GLU A 49 -12.20 -9.06 10.21
N GLU A 50 -13.00 -8.17 10.79
CA GLU A 50 -14.46 -8.24 10.76
C GLU A 50 -15.04 -8.19 9.34
N LEU A 51 -14.32 -7.61 8.37
CA LEU A 51 -14.75 -7.55 6.98
C LEU A 51 -14.58 -8.89 6.25
N ARG A 52 -13.77 -9.81 6.80
CA ARG A 52 -13.45 -11.10 6.19
C ARG A 52 -13.06 -10.98 4.71
N ALA A 53 -12.33 -9.90 4.38
CA ALA A 53 -11.99 -9.57 3.01
C ALA A 53 -10.91 -10.51 2.45
N GLU A 54 -11.07 -10.88 1.18
CA GLU A 54 -10.02 -11.50 0.38
C GLU A 54 -9.14 -10.39 -0.20
N VAL A 55 -7.85 -10.40 0.11
CA VAL A 55 -6.90 -9.38 -0.37
C VAL A 55 -5.93 -10.01 -1.36
N VAL A 56 -5.72 -9.35 -2.49
CA VAL A 56 -4.70 -9.73 -3.48
C VAL A 56 -3.75 -8.56 -3.72
N LEU A 57 -2.46 -8.86 -3.95
CA LEU A 57 -1.42 -7.86 -4.16
C LEU A 57 -0.84 -8.01 -5.57
N PHE A 58 -0.68 -6.89 -6.28
CA PHE A 58 0.02 -6.84 -7.55
C PHE A 58 1.09 -5.76 -7.55
N ASP A 59 2.34 -6.18 -7.75
CA ASP A 59 3.46 -5.28 -8.02
C ASP A 59 3.73 -5.30 -9.52
N GLU A 60 3.27 -4.28 -10.24
CA GLU A 60 3.43 -4.16 -11.70
C GLU A 60 4.91 -4.07 -12.13
N GLY A 61 5.81 -3.85 -11.18
CA GLY A 61 7.24 -4.00 -11.41
C GLY A 61 7.68 -5.43 -11.75
N PHE A 62 6.90 -6.45 -11.38
CA PHE A 62 7.22 -7.87 -11.56
C PHE A 62 6.21 -8.64 -12.40
N GLU A 63 4.96 -8.26 -12.34
CA GLU A 63 3.86 -8.96 -12.99
C GLU A 63 2.92 -7.99 -13.69
N GLU A 64 2.22 -8.48 -14.67
CA GLU A 64 1.15 -7.73 -15.28
C GLU A 64 -0.12 -7.87 -14.42
N ILE A 65 -0.84 -6.76 -14.26
CA ILE A 65 -2.15 -6.77 -13.62
C ILE A 65 -3.11 -7.40 -14.62
N PRO A 66 -3.82 -8.49 -14.26
CA PRO A 66 -4.78 -9.12 -15.17
C PRO A 66 -5.85 -8.12 -15.63
N GLY A 67 -6.10 -8.05 -16.94
CA GLY A 67 -7.08 -7.13 -17.50
C GLY A 67 -8.52 -7.42 -17.03
N ASP A 68 -8.79 -8.67 -16.64
CA ASP A 68 -10.06 -9.18 -16.13
C ASP A 68 -10.09 -9.29 -14.59
N LEU A 69 -9.11 -8.73 -13.89
CA LEU A 69 -9.03 -8.74 -12.42
C LEU A 69 -10.37 -8.32 -11.81
N GLN A 70 -10.96 -9.21 -11.02
CA GLN A 70 -12.20 -8.96 -10.30
C GLN A 70 -11.89 -8.47 -8.89
N ALA A 71 -12.41 -7.33 -8.53
CA ALA A 71 -12.33 -6.75 -7.18
C ALA A 71 -13.58 -5.92 -6.90
N ASP A 72 -13.93 -5.80 -5.62
CA ASP A 72 -14.98 -4.89 -5.17
C ASP A 72 -14.39 -3.51 -4.87
N LEU A 73 -13.09 -3.46 -4.55
CA LEU A 73 -12.34 -2.23 -4.32
C LEU A 73 -10.89 -2.40 -4.78
N VAL A 74 -10.35 -1.37 -5.42
CA VAL A 74 -8.93 -1.32 -5.81
C VAL A 74 -8.24 -0.20 -5.05
N GLY A 75 -7.17 -0.53 -4.31
CA GLY A 75 -6.26 0.44 -3.68
C GLY A 75 -4.94 0.53 -4.45
N ILE A 76 -4.56 1.73 -4.88
CA ILE A 76 -3.32 1.96 -5.63
C ILE A 76 -2.41 2.88 -4.82
N SER A 77 -1.19 2.43 -4.53
CA SER A 77 -0.18 3.26 -3.86
C SER A 77 0.81 3.82 -4.87
N ALA A 78 0.90 5.15 -4.97
CA ALA A 78 1.72 5.83 -5.96
C ALA A 78 2.73 6.79 -5.34
N ILE A 79 3.93 6.80 -5.93
CA ILE A 79 4.92 7.88 -5.81
C ILE A 79 4.85 8.74 -7.07
N THR A 80 5.44 9.93 -7.07
CA THR A 80 5.39 10.86 -8.23
C THR A 80 5.88 10.20 -9.52
N GLY A 81 6.93 9.39 -9.47
CA GLY A 81 7.44 8.67 -10.65
C GLY A 81 6.50 7.59 -11.21
N THR A 82 5.45 7.22 -10.49
CA THR A 82 4.46 6.23 -10.94
C THR A 82 3.04 6.81 -11.10
N ALA A 83 2.85 8.10 -10.85
CA ALA A 83 1.54 8.74 -10.80
C ALA A 83 0.75 8.58 -12.11
N THR A 84 1.35 8.89 -13.25
CA THR A 84 0.69 8.74 -14.55
C THR A 84 0.16 7.31 -14.76
N ARG A 85 0.99 6.30 -14.39
CA ARG A 85 0.55 4.91 -14.51
C ARG A 85 -0.54 4.55 -13.50
N ALA A 86 -0.47 5.11 -12.30
CA ALA A 86 -1.52 4.95 -11.29
C ALA A 86 -2.87 5.48 -11.79
N TYR A 87 -2.89 6.64 -12.43
CA TYR A 87 -4.09 7.24 -13.00
C TYR A 87 -4.66 6.43 -14.17
N GLU A 88 -3.79 5.96 -15.09
CA GLU A 88 -4.22 5.05 -16.16
C GLU A 88 -4.93 3.81 -15.61
N LEU A 89 -4.36 3.17 -14.57
CA LEU A 89 -4.96 2.00 -13.93
C LEU A 89 -6.27 2.37 -13.22
N ALA A 90 -6.28 3.47 -12.48
CA ALA A 90 -7.46 3.96 -11.78
C ALA A 90 -8.62 4.18 -12.74
N ASP A 91 -8.40 4.89 -13.84
CA ASP A 91 -9.41 5.15 -14.86
C ASP A 91 -9.88 3.86 -15.55
N GLN A 92 -9.00 2.87 -15.74
CA GLN A 92 -9.38 1.56 -16.30
C GLN A 92 -10.35 0.82 -15.36
N PHE A 93 -10.07 0.77 -14.06
CA PHE A 93 -10.94 0.11 -13.09
C PHE A 93 -12.27 0.86 -12.92
N ARG A 94 -12.24 2.19 -12.83
CA ARG A 94 -13.46 3.01 -12.72
C ARG A 94 -14.38 2.85 -13.94
N ARG A 95 -13.82 2.77 -15.16
CA ARG A 95 -14.61 2.46 -16.38
C ARG A 95 -15.30 1.10 -16.32
N ARG A 96 -14.78 0.16 -15.54
CA ARG A 96 -15.40 -1.14 -15.28
C ARG A 96 -16.39 -1.12 -14.11
N GLY A 97 -16.63 0.05 -13.52
CA GLY A 97 -17.49 0.21 -12.34
C GLY A 97 -16.87 -0.28 -11.03
N ILE A 98 -15.55 -0.46 -10.98
CA ILE A 98 -14.84 -0.88 -9.78
C ILE A 98 -14.30 0.37 -9.09
N PRO A 99 -14.71 0.67 -7.84
CA PRO A 99 -14.23 1.82 -7.08
C PRO A 99 -12.73 1.76 -6.82
N VAL A 100 -12.09 2.93 -6.94
CA VAL A 100 -10.63 3.07 -6.80
C VAL A 100 -10.28 4.04 -5.67
N VAL A 101 -9.31 3.64 -4.87
CA VAL A 101 -8.67 4.47 -3.84
C VAL A 101 -7.23 4.74 -4.23
N LEU A 102 -6.84 6.01 -4.29
CA LEU A 102 -5.45 6.42 -4.47
C LEU A 102 -4.84 6.84 -3.14
N GLY A 103 -3.61 6.40 -2.89
CA GLY A 103 -2.82 6.76 -1.71
C GLY A 103 -1.33 6.73 -1.98
N GLY A 104 -0.54 7.01 -0.95
CA GLY A 104 0.92 7.09 -1.03
C GLY A 104 1.44 8.52 -1.16
N VAL A 105 2.73 8.66 -1.46
CA VAL A 105 3.41 9.98 -1.44
C VAL A 105 2.79 10.96 -2.44
N HIS A 106 2.55 10.52 -3.68
CA HIS A 106 2.05 11.44 -4.70
C HIS A 106 0.62 11.93 -4.43
N PRO A 107 -0.38 11.08 -4.12
CA PRO A 107 -1.70 11.54 -3.72
C PRO A 107 -1.72 12.38 -2.43
N THR A 108 -0.72 12.21 -1.55
CA THR A 108 -0.55 13.07 -0.37
C THR A 108 -0.12 14.48 -0.75
N LEU A 109 0.76 14.63 -1.74
CA LEU A 109 1.28 15.92 -2.21
C LEU A 109 0.34 16.60 -3.20
N MET A 110 -0.38 15.83 -4.01
CA MET A 110 -1.26 16.28 -5.09
C MET A 110 -2.67 15.69 -4.95
N PRO A 111 -3.37 15.95 -3.84
CA PRO A 111 -4.64 15.26 -3.55
C PRO A 111 -5.78 15.68 -4.48
N GLU A 112 -5.76 16.91 -4.99
CA GLU A 112 -6.78 17.38 -5.93
C GLU A 112 -6.66 16.68 -7.28
N GLU A 113 -5.43 16.59 -7.82
CA GLU A 113 -5.13 15.86 -9.05
C GLU A 113 -5.50 14.38 -8.92
N ALA A 114 -5.12 13.74 -7.80
CA ALA A 114 -5.47 12.35 -7.54
C ALA A 114 -7.00 12.12 -7.46
N ALA A 115 -7.74 13.08 -6.94
CA ALA A 115 -9.19 12.99 -6.82
C ALA A 115 -9.93 12.99 -8.18
N GLU A 116 -9.32 13.49 -9.25
CA GLU A 116 -9.89 13.42 -10.60
C GLU A 116 -9.96 11.95 -11.09
N HIS A 117 -9.05 11.10 -10.62
CA HIS A 117 -8.88 9.72 -11.05
C HIS A 117 -9.38 8.67 -10.04
N ALA A 118 -9.85 9.07 -8.85
CA ALA A 118 -10.23 8.14 -7.79
C ALA A 118 -11.60 8.44 -7.20
N ASP A 119 -12.22 7.42 -6.61
CA ASP A 119 -13.46 7.56 -5.85
C ASP A 119 -13.17 7.98 -4.40
N ALA A 120 -11.94 7.70 -3.92
CA ALA A 120 -11.43 8.23 -2.66
C ALA A 120 -9.91 8.42 -2.70
N VAL A 121 -9.42 9.41 -1.96
CA VAL A 121 -7.98 9.68 -1.79
C VAL A 121 -7.61 9.57 -0.32
N VAL A 122 -6.55 8.79 -0.04
CA VAL A 122 -5.95 8.66 1.29
C VAL A 122 -4.66 9.48 1.30
N THR A 123 -4.61 10.50 2.14
CA THR A 123 -3.44 11.38 2.30
C THR A 123 -2.73 11.12 3.61
N GLY A 124 -1.39 11.24 3.62
CA GLY A 124 -0.57 10.98 4.80
C GLY A 124 -0.50 9.50 5.17
N TYR A 125 -0.61 9.23 6.46
CA TYR A 125 -0.51 7.88 7.00
C TYR A 125 -1.80 7.09 6.82
N ALA A 126 -1.68 5.78 6.60
CA ALA A 126 -2.80 4.90 6.30
C ALA A 126 -3.27 4.05 7.50
N GLU A 127 -2.54 4.04 8.58
CA GLU A 127 -2.75 3.12 9.71
C GLU A 127 -4.16 3.21 10.32
N ARG A 128 -4.75 4.38 10.36
CA ARG A 128 -6.13 4.59 10.82
C ARG A 128 -7.08 4.90 9.67
N SER A 129 -6.63 5.68 8.70
CA SER A 129 -7.47 6.15 7.58
C SER A 129 -7.87 5.00 6.63
N TRP A 130 -6.97 4.08 6.34
CA TRP A 130 -7.27 2.93 5.48
C TRP A 130 -8.29 1.95 6.10
N PRO A 131 -8.14 1.48 7.36
CA PRO A 131 -9.18 0.67 8.00
C PRO A 131 -10.54 1.37 8.10
N GLN A 132 -10.54 2.68 8.36
CA GLN A 132 -11.78 3.47 8.40
C GLN A 132 -12.45 3.52 7.05
N LEU A 133 -11.70 3.81 5.98
CA LEU A 133 -12.20 3.79 4.61
C LEU A 133 -12.84 2.44 4.26
N LEU A 134 -12.19 1.34 4.60
CA LEU A 134 -12.70 0.01 4.30
C LEU A 134 -14.02 -0.30 5.03
N ARG A 135 -14.16 0.14 6.29
CA ARG A 135 -15.43 0.03 7.03
C ARG A 135 -16.52 0.88 6.40
N ASP A 136 -16.19 2.10 6.00
CA ASP A 136 -17.14 3.00 5.35
C ASP A 136 -17.55 2.48 3.98
N PHE A 137 -16.61 1.92 3.22
CA PHE A 137 -16.88 1.27 1.95
C PHE A 137 -17.86 0.09 2.12
N ALA A 138 -17.55 -0.81 3.06
CA ALA A 138 -18.42 -1.96 3.34
C ALA A 138 -19.82 -1.55 3.82
N ALA A 139 -19.94 -0.37 4.44
CA ALA A 139 -21.22 0.20 4.87
C ALA A 139 -21.90 1.08 3.80
N GLY A 140 -21.34 1.17 2.58
CA GLY A 140 -21.90 1.98 1.48
C GLY A 140 -21.82 3.50 1.71
N ARG A 141 -20.89 3.98 2.55
CA ARG A 141 -20.75 5.40 2.91
C ARG A 141 -19.32 5.93 2.77
N MET A 142 -18.54 5.34 1.84
CA MET A 142 -17.17 5.78 1.56
C MET A 142 -17.14 7.28 1.26
N GLN A 143 -16.20 7.98 1.92
CA GLN A 143 -15.98 9.41 1.72
C GLN A 143 -14.93 9.62 0.61
N PRO A 144 -14.94 10.76 -0.08
CA PRO A 144 -13.98 11.05 -1.14
C PRO A 144 -12.56 11.31 -0.62
N ARG A 145 -12.40 11.61 0.66
CA ARG A 145 -11.10 11.90 1.28
C ARG A 145 -10.97 11.30 2.66
N TYR A 146 -9.79 10.75 2.91
CA TYR A 146 -9.39 10.23 4.22
C TYR A 146 -8.00 10.74 4.54
N ARG A 147 -7.83 11.24 5.76
CA ARG A 147 -6.54 11.67 6.31
C ARG A 147 -6.45 11.20 7.75
N GLN A 148 -5.31 10.65 8.12
CA GLN A 148 -5.04 10.39 9.52
C GLN A 148 -4.63 11.70 10.20
N GLU A 149 -5.06 11.89 11.44
CA GLU A 149 -4.65 13.01 12.28
C GLU A 149 -3.15 12.96 12.60
N ASP A 150 -2.60 14.11 13.02
CA ASP A 150 -1.15 14.30 13.18
C ASP A 150 -0.55 13.61 14.43
N ASP A 151 -1.36 12.85 15.20
CA ASP A 151 -0.96 12.06 16.36
C ASP A 151 -0.35 10.68 15.98
N PHE A 152 0.35 10.61 14.86
CA PHE A 152 0.91 9.37 14.35
C PHE A 152 1.98 8.76 15.27
N SER A 153 1.92 7.46 15.46
CA SER A 153 2.92 6.66 16.17
C SER A 153 3.16 5.34 15.45
N LEU A 154 4.41 4.91 15.42
CA LEU A 154 4.79 3.57 14.93
C LEU A 154 4.70 2.50 16.02
N ALA A 155 4.44 2.85 17.27
CA ALA A 155 4.24 1.88 18.35
C ALA A 155 2.94 1.08 18.11
N GLY A 156 3.01 -0.23 18.28
CA GLY A 156 1.90 -1.14 18.05
C GLY A 156 1.61 -1.38 16.56
N SER A 157 2.52 -1.02 15.66
CA SER A 157 2.37 -1.29 14.22
C SER A 157 2.22 -2.79 13.96
N ARG A 158 1.22 -3.16 13.17
CA ARG A 158 1.00 -4.55 12.76
C ARG A 158 2.14 -5.00 11.85
N PRO A 159 2.67 -6.23 12.02
CA PRO A 159 3.63 -6.79 11.09
C PRO A 159 3.06 -6.86 9.66
N ALA A 160 3.88 -6.48 8.70
CA ALA A 160 3.48 -6.51 7.30
C ALA A 160 3.23 -7.95 6.80
N ARG A 161 2.20 -8.17 6.00
CA ARG A 161 1.79 -9.47 5.43
C ARG A 161 2.75 -9.92 4.31
N ARG A 162 4.01 -10.16 4.66
CA ARG A 162 5.06 -10.62 3.73
C ARG A 162 4.78 -12.00 3.15
N ASP A 163 3.95 -12.78 3.82
CA ASP A 163 3.42 -14.07 3.37
C ASP A 163 2.64 -13.97 2.04
N MET A 164 2.10 -12.79 1.74
CA MET A 164 1.37 -12.53 0.49
C MET A 164 2.30 -12.23 -0.70
N LEU A 165 3.61 -12.05 -0.46
CA LEU A 165 4.56 -11.81 -1.54
C LEU A 165 5.00 -13.12 -2.19
N SER A 166 4.98 -13.16 -3.53
CA SER A 166 5.40 -14.35 -4.29
C SER A 166 6.87 -14.68 -4.03
N ALA A 167 7.13 -15.91 -3.58
CA ALA A 167 8.48 -16.39 -3.32
C ALA A 167 9.37 -16.30 -4.58
N GLY A 168 10.64 -15.91 -4.37
CA GLY A 168 11.65 -15.85 -5.44
C GLY A 168 11.58 -14.62 -6.38
N ARG A 169 10.57 -13.76 -6.26
CA ARG A 169 10.48 -12.53 -7.05
C ARG A 169 11.36 -11.40 -6.49
N TYR A 170 11.56 -11.39 -5.19
CA TYR A 170 12.36 -10.38 -4.48
C TYR A 170 13.71 -10.97 -4.05
N LYS A 171 14.68 -10.11 -3.74
CA LYS A 171 15.94 -10.56 -3.14
C LYS A 171 15.68 -11.24 -1.79
N ALA A 172 16.57 -12.15 -1.44
CA ALA A 172 16.53 -12.90 -0.17
C ALA A 172 16.85 -12.05 1.07
N PHE A 173 16.48 -10.75 1.06
CA PHE A 173 16.55 -9.87 2.21
C PHE A 173 15.13 -9.60 2.70
N HIS A 174 14.90 -9.81 3.98
CA HIS A 174 13.69 -9.31 4.60
C HIS A 174 13.83 -7.82 4.88
N THR A 175 12.79 -7.07 4.60
CA THR A 175 12.73 -5.65 4.92
C THR A 175 12.01 -5.43 6.23
N ILE A 176 12.46 -4.47 7.01
CA ILE A 176 11.83 -4.07 8.26
C ILE A 176 11.82 -2.55 8.39
N GLU A 177 10.70 -2.00 8.79
CA GLU A 177 10.57 -0.59 9.08
C GLU A 177 10.95 -0.34 10.54
N ALA A 178 11.97 0.48 10.75
CA ALA A 178 12.40 0.91 12.09
C ALA A 178 12.03 2.36 12.36
N THR A 179 12.00 3.18 11.31
CA THR A 179 11.66 4.61 11.41
C THR A 179 10.85 5.02 10.18
N ARG A 180 10.07 6.08 10.27
CA ARG A 180 9.37 6.69 9.15
C ARG A 180 9.57 8.21 9.17
N GLY A 181 9.69 8.80 7.98
CA GLY A 181 10.03 10.21 7.84
C GLY A 181 11.52 10.48 7.91
N CYS A 182 11.91 11.73 8.08
CA CYS A 182 13.31 12.14 8.10
C CYS A 182 13.53 13.35 9.00
N THR A 183 14.70 13.41 9.65
CA THR A 183 15.12 14.56 10.46
C THR A 183 15.73 15.69 9.63
N HIS A 184 16.11 15.41 8.38
CA HIS A 184 16.71 16.40 7.48
C HIS A 184 15.63 17.17 6.72
N GLN A 185 15.94 18.42 6.37
CA GLN A 185 15.09 19.31 5.57
C GLN A 185 15.78 19.68 4.26
N CYS A 186 16.19 18.68 3.47
CA CYS A 186 16.84 18.92 2.18
C CYS A 186 15.86 19.60 1.22
N GLU A 187 16.29 20.66 0.55
CA GLU A 187 15.43 21.50 -0.34
C GLU A 187 14.73 20.70 -1.46
N PHE A 188 15.36 19.64 -1.95
CA PHE A 188 14.83 18.79 -3.02
C PHE A 188 13.94 17.63 -2.51
N CYS A 189 13.82 17.45 -1.20
CA CYS A 189 13.21 16.24 -0.62
C CYS A 189 11.77 16.48 -0.20
N VAL A 190 10.87 15.65 -0.70
CA VAL A 190 9.43 15.71 -0.37
C VAL A 190 9.07 14.98 0.94
N VAL A 191 10.00 14.23 1.54
CA VAL A 191 9.72 13.42 2.74
C VAL A 191 9.19 14.26 3.91
N PRO A 192 9.78 15.42 4.26
CA PRO A 192 9.23 16.24 5.35
C PRO A 192 7.82 16.73 5.08
N THR A 193 7.52 17.10 3.82
CA THR A 193 6.20 17.59 3.42
C THR A 193 5.17 16.46 3.41
N ALA A 194 5.54 15.28 2.92
CA ALA A 194 4.60 14.16 2.78
C ALA A 194 4.30 13.48 4.13
N TRP A 195 5.28 13.43 5.04
CA TRP A 195 5.21 12.63 6.27
C TRP A 195 5.24 13.46 7.56
N GLY A 196 5.53 14.75 7.49
CA GLY A 196 5.39 15.71 8.60
C GLY A 196 6.33 15.54 9.78
N GLY A 197 7.16 14.47 9.86
CA GLY A 197 8.01 14.24 11.02
C GLY A 197 8.94 13.05 10.86
N HIS A 198 9.64 12.71 11.97
CA HIS A 198 10.46 11.52 12.06
C HIS A 198 9.99 10.66 13.24
N PHE A 199 9.44 9.52 12.94
CA PHE A 199 8.84 8.60 13.90
C PHE A 199 9.71 7.37 14.07
N LYS A 200 9.83 6.89 15.30
CA LYS A 200 10.64 5.71 15.65
C LYS A 200 9.72 4.62 16.16
N ARG A 201 9.95 3.40 15.70
CA ARG A 201 9.29 2.22 16.23
C ARG A 201 9.99 1.75 17.50
N PRO A 202 9.28 1.24 18.53
CA PRO A 202 9.91 0.65 19.70
C PRO A 202 10.85 -0.49 19.35
N VAL A 203 12.08 -0.46 19.88
CA VAL A 203 13.12 -1.46 19.56
C VAL A 203 12.66 -2.88 19.89
N ALA A 204 11.92 -3.07 20.99
CA ALA A 204 11.40 -4.38 21.37
C ALA A 204 10.51 -4.98 20.26
N GLU A 205 9.59 -4.18 19.70
CA GLU A 205 8.70 -4.61 18.61
C GLU A 205 9.47 -4.98 17.34
N ILE A 206 10.52 -4.23 17.01
CA ILE A 206 11.40 -4.52 15.87
C ILE A 206 12.11 -5.87 16.08
N VAL A 207 12.68 -6.09 17.27
CA VAL A 207 13.38 -7.32 17.61
C VAL A 207 12.43 -8.52 17.57
N ASP A 208 11.22 -8.36 18.09
CA ASP A 208 10.23 -9.44 18.10
C ASP A 208 9.76 -9.77 16.68
N GLU A 209 9.55 -8.79 15.82
CA GLU A 209 9.24 -9.03 14.40
C GLU A 209 10.39 -9.73 13.68
N ILE A 210 11.64 -9.35 13.92
CA ILE A 210 12.82 -10.02 13.35
C ILE A 210 12.88 -11.48 13.78
N ARG A 211 12.61 -11.78 15.06
CA ARG A 211 12.56 -13.16 15.58
C ARG A 211 11.47 -13.99 14.92
N GLN A 212 10.27 -13.41 14.78
CA GLN A 212 9.13 -14.07 14.15
C GLN A 212 9.39 -14.37 12.66
N MET A 213 10.07 -13.47 11.96
CA MET A 213 10.44 -13.67 10.54
C MET A 213 11.51 -14.77 10.36
N GLY A 214 12.29 -15.10 11.38
CA GLY A 214 13.44 -15.99 11.23
C GLY A 214 14.50 -15.49 10.24
N ALA A 215 14.57 -14.17 10.04
CA ALA A 215 15.36 -13.53 9.00
C ALA A 215 16.86 -13.58 9.30
N ARG A 216 17.66 -14.10 8.35
CA ARG A 216 19.13 -14.10 8.43
C ARG A 216 19.76 -12.86 7.81
N ARG A 217 19.04 -12.16 6.95
CA ARG A 217 19.51 -10.96 6.27
C ARG A 217 18.39 -9.93 6.27
N LEU A 218 18.66 -8.75 6.77
CA LEU A 218 17.72 -7.65 6.94
C LEU A 218 18.15 -6.43 6.15
N LEU A 219 17.16 -5.71 5.64
CA LEU A 219 17.29 -4.35 5.15
C LEU A 219 16.35 -3.47 6.00
N PHE A 220 16.93 -2.52 6.70
CA PHE A 220 16.16 -1.49 7.42
C PHE A 220 15.71 -0.41 6.44
N LEU A 221 14.43 -0.04 6.55
CA LEU A 221 13.77 1.02 5.78
C LEU A 221 13.42 2.16 6.72
#